data_f2897a547de16fba307e07ce632904ba
#
_entry.id   f2897a547de16fba307e07ce632904ba
#
_cell.length_a   1.000
_cell.length_b   1.000
_cell.length_c   1.000
_cell.angle_alpha   90.00
_cell.angle_beta   90.00
_cell.angle_gamma   90.00
#
_symmetry.space_group_name_H-M   'P 1'
#
loop_
_entity.id
_entity.type
_entity.pdbx_description
1 polymer ?
#
loop_
_entity_poly.entity_id
_entity_poly.type
_entity_poly.pdbx_seq_one_letter_code
_entity_poly.pdbx_strand_id
1 'polypeptide(L)'
;MAKQQDAINLIDIFSEFKDFKRIDKQALITVLEESFKSVIAKMYGPSADYTVIVNPDKGDLEIYRNRLIMEDGDVANPDTQISLSDALLLDDEAEIGEEVTDKVELASFGRRMILNLRQTLASKILELQKEVLYQKYKDMIGQIVTGELYQVWKKEMLLLDEEGNELYLPKQNQIPTDYYRKGEMVRAVVVQVDNKNQNPKIILSRTAPLFLQRMFEQEVPEVKEGLIAIKNIARIPGERAKVAVETFDDRIDPVGACVGVKGARIHGIVRELRNENIDVINYTSNINLYIQRALAPAKINSMEIDEENKKAKVYLSPEEVSLAIGKGGYNVKLASMLTGYEIDVYRDLDEE
;
A
#
# COMPACT_ATOMS: atom_id res chain seq x y z
N MET A 1 14.25 -0.65 -54.16
CA MET A 1 14.92 -0.84 -52.83
C MET A 1 14.36 0.18 -51.83
N ALA A 2 13.12 0.04 -51.40
CA ALA A 2 12.52 0.87 -50.33
C ALA A 2 11.20 0.25 -49.87
N LYS A 3 11.19 -0.97 -49.35
CA LYS A 3 9.99 -1.63 -48.77
C LYS A 3 10.28 -2.53 -47.54
N GLN A 4 11.41 -2.31 -46.89
CA GLN A 4 11.81 -3.20 -45.76
C GLN A 4 11.98 -2.47 -44.44
N GLN A 5 11.46 -1.24 -44.25
CA GLN A 5 11.75 -0.41 -43.10
C GLN A 5 10.55 -0.11 -42.19
N ASP A 6 9.38 -0.67 -42.41
CA ASP A 6 8.16 -0.37 -41.62
C ASP A 6 7.48 -1.61 -41.00
N ALA A 7 8.15 -2.76 -40.94
CA ALA A 7 7.72 -3.83 -40.03
C ALA A 7 8.04 -3.34 -38.62
N ILE A 8 7.07 -2.75 -37.93
CA ILE A 8 7.17 -2.50 -36.48
C ILE A 8 7.44 -3.86 -35.88
N ASN A 9 8.67 -4.02 -35.41
CA ASN A 9 9.11 -5.27 -34.84
C ASN A 9 8.33 -5.42 -33.52
N LEU A 10 7.32 -6.29 -33.50
CA LEU A 10 6.61 -6.64 -32.26
C LEU A 10 7.60 -7.10 -31.18
N ILE A 11 8.75 -7.66 -31.60
CA ILE A 11 9.87 -7.99 -30.73
C ILE A 11 10.36 -6.75 -29.96
N ASP A 12 10.34 -5.57 -30.56
CA ASP A 12 10.73 -4.33 -29.86
C ASP A 12 9.66 -3.93 -28.84
N ILE A 13 8.37 -4.09 -29.17
CA ILE A 13 7.28 -3.91 -28.22
C ILE A 13 7.39 -4.93 -27.08
N PHE A 14 7.60 -6.20 -27.38
CA PHE A 14 7.79 -7.25 -26.38
C PHE A 14 9.10 -7.09 -25.60
N SER A 15 10.16 -6.56 -26.18
CA SER A 15 11.41 -6.30 -25.47
C SER A 15 11.30 -5.13 -24.49
N GLU A 16 10.55 -4.10 -24.83
CA GLU A 16 10.17 -3.04 -23.89
C GLU A 16 9.39 -3.62 -22.69
N PHE A 17 8.65 -4.72 -22.89
CA PHE A 17 7.87 -5.38 -21.85
C PHE A 17 8.64 -6.47 -21.07
N LYS A 18 9.79 -6.96 -21.56
CA LYS A 18 10.65 -7.90 -20.82
C LYS A 18 11.21 -7.33 -19.51
N ASP A 19 11.30 -6.03 -19.39
CA ASP A 19 11.78 -5.36 -18.18
C ASP A 19 10.73 -5.32 -17.05
N PHE A 20 9.48 -5.74 -17.32
CA PHE A 20 8.43 -5.81 -16.29
C PHE A 20 8.51 -7.11 -15.48
N LYS A 21 9.57 -7.25 -14.70
CA LYS A 21 9.91 -8.45 -13.90
C LYS A 21 8.85 -8.88 -12.87
N ARG A 22 7.71 -8.19 -12.76
CA ARG A 22 6.71 -8.38 -11.68
C ARG A 22 5.28 -8.58 -12.12
N ILE A 23 4.98 -8.46 -13.42
CA ILE A 23 3.65 -8.79 -13.91
C ILE A 23 3.65 -10.31 -14.17
N ASP A 24 2.61 -10.98 -13.66
CA ASP A 24 2.39 -12.38 -13.96
C ASP A 24 2.31 -12.58 -15.48
N LYS A 25 3.08 -13.53 -15.98
CA LYS A 25 3.18 -13.82 -17.42
C LYS A 25 1.82 -14.10 -18.04
N GLN A 26 0.95 -14.80 -17.32
CA GLN A 26 -0.39 -15.14 -17.78
C GLN A 26 -1.29 -13.89 -17.86
N ALA A 27 -1.21 -13.00 -16.87
CA ALA A 27 -1.95 -11.73 -16.89
C ALA A 27 -1.52 -10.84 -18.05
N LEU A 28 -0.22 -10.81 -18.36
CA LEU A 28 0.30 -10.07 -19.51
C LEU A 28 -0.23 -10.62 -20.84
N ILE A 29 -0.23 -11.95 -21.03
CA ILE A 29 -0.78 -12.60 -22.23
C ILE A 29 -2.25 -12.23 -22.39
N THR A 30 -3.06 -12.36 -21.35
CA THR A 30 -4.50 -12.05 -21.40
C THR A 30 -4.73 -10.59 -21.81
N VAL A 31 -3.99 -9.65 -21.24
CA VAL A 31 -4.10 -8.22 -21.59
C VAL A 31 -3.69 -7.94 -23.03
N LEU A 32 -2.65 -8.63 -23.52
CA LEU A 32 -2.23 -8.52 -24.91
C LEU A 32 -3.34 -9.03 -25.84
N GLU A 33 -3.88 -10.22 -25.61
CA GLU A 33 -4.96 -10.81 -26.42
C GLU A 33 -6.22 -9.93 -26.41
N GLU A 34 -6.66 -9.46 -25.26
CA GLU A 34 -7.81 -8.56 -25.11
C GLU A 34 -7.60 -7.21 -25.82
N SER A 35 -6.38 -6.66 -25.75
CA SER A 35 -6.04 -5.40 -26.41
C SER A 35 -6.10 -5.54 -27.93
N PHE A 36 -5.58 -6.63 -28.46
CA PHE A 36 -5.67 -6.94 -29.89
C PHE A 36 -7.13 -7.10 -30.33
N LYS A 37 -7.91 -7.93 -29.62
CA LYS A 37 -9.34 -8.11 -29.90
C LYS A 37 -10.10 -6.80 -29.87
N SER A 38 -9.85 -5.94 -28.89
CA SER A 38 -10.50 -4.62 -28.77
C SER A 38 -10.17 -3.69 -29.93
N VAL A 39 -8.92 -3.67 -30.40
CA VAL A 39 -8.51 -2.83 -31.52
C VAL A 39 -9.08 -3.36 -32.83
N ILE A 40 -9.09 -4.66 -33.03
CA ILE A 40 -9.69 -5.34 -34.18
C ILE A 40 -11.19 -5.04 -34.23
N ALA A 41 -11.92 -5.22 -33.13
CA ALA A 41 -13.37 -4.96 -33.07
C ALA A 41 -13.72 -3.50 -33.37
N LYS A 42 -12.86 -2.55 -33.01
CA LYS A 42 -13.05 -1.12 -33.35
C LYS A 42 -12.90 -0.81 -34.87
N MET A 43 -12.09 -1.60 -35.56
CA MET A 43 -11.81 -1.35 -36.97
C MET A 43 -12.73 -2.14 -37.90
N TYR A 44 -13.01 -3.38 -37.61
CA TYR A 44 -13.75 -4.31 -38.44
C TYR A 44 -15.19 -4.55 -37.98
N GLY A 45 -15.56 -3.97 -36.82
CA GLY A 45 -16.88 -4.11 -36.24
C GLY A 45 -16.95 -5.21 -35.17
N PRO A 46 -17.98 -5.19 -34.30
CA PRO A 46 -18.12 -6.13 -33.20
C PRO A 46 -18.45 -7.57 -33.64
N SER A 47 -18.87 -7.76 -34.90
CA SER A 47 -19.17 -9.07 -35.49
C SER A 47 -17.95 -9.77 -36.08
N ALA A 48 -16.79 -9.10 -36.14
CA ALA A 48 -15.57 -9.68 -36.66
C ALA A 48 -14.96 -10.60 -35.59
N ASP A 49 -14.89 -11.90 -35.85
CA ASP A 49 -14.33 -12.89 -34.93
C ASP A 49 -12.86 -13.13 -35.22
N TYR A 50 -12.02 -12.79 -34.25
CA TYR A 50 -10.59 -12.96 -34.32
C TYR A 50 -10.06 -13.67 -33.08
N THR A 51 -9.24 -14.67 -33.29
CA THR A 51 -8.47 -15.33 -32.25
C THR A 51 -7.04 -14.84 -32.30
N VAL A 52 -6.54 -14.35 -31.17
CA VAL A 52 -5.17 -13.84 -31.02
C VAL A 52 -4.42 -14.75 -30.07
N ILE A 53 -3.30 -15.29 -30.51
CA ILE A 53 -2.44 -16.17 -29.72
C ILE A 53 -1.09 -15.49 -29.54
N VAL A 54 -0.72 -15.25 -28.28
CA VAL A 54 0.55 -14.62 -27.93
C VAL A 54 1.50 -15.67 -27.36
N ASN A 55 2.66 -15.84 -27.97
CA ASN A 55 3.74 -16.66 -27.44
C ASN A 55 4.83 -15.76 -26.82
N PRO A 56 4.82 -15.57 -25.49
CA PRO A 56 5.73 -14.63 -24.84
C PRO A 56 7.18 -15.14 -24.80
N ASP A 57 7.43 -16.45 -24.97
CA ASP A 57 8.78 -17.01 -24.93
C ASP A 57 9.53 -16.75 -26.24
N LYS A 58 8.82 -16.79 -27.34
CA LYS A 58 9.34 -16.53 -28.68
C LYS A 58 9.20 -15.07 -29.10
N GLY A 59 8.29 -14.31 -28.45
CA GLY A 59 7.87 -12.98 -28.87
C GLY A 59 7.02 -13.00 -30.15
N ASP A 60 6.37 -14.14 -30.43
CA ASP A 60 5.54 -14.35 -31.61
C ASP A 60 4.09 -14.06 -31.30
N LEU A 61 3.39 -13.50 -32.28
CA LEU A 61 1.97 -13.26 -32.27
C LEU A 61 1.36 -13.89 -33.50
N GLU A 62 0.33 -14.67 -33.29
CA GLU A 62 -0.48 -15.25 -34.36
C GLU A 62 -1.91 -14.70 -34.26
N ILE A 63 -2.44 -14.26 -35.39
CA ILE A 63 -3.81 -13.74 -35.50
C ILE A 63 -4.55 -14.63 -36.47
N TYR A 64 -5.67 -15.16 -36.04
CA TYR A 64 -6.56 -15.97 -36.84
C TYR A 64 -7.90 -15.28 -36.92
N ARG A 65 -8.51 -15.34 -38.10
CA ARG A 65 -9.81 -14.78 -38.39
C ARG A 65 -10.78 -15.90 -38.77
N ASN A 66 -11.92 -15.97 -38.08
CA ASN A 66 -12.99 -16.90 -38.41
C ASN A 66 -14.00 -16.23 -39.33
N ARG A 67 -14.29 -16.85 -40.47
CA ARG A 67 -15.24 -16.31 -41.46
C ARG A 67 -16.26 -17.36 -41.87
N LEU A 68 -17.53 -16.94 -41.99
CA LEU A 68 -18.61 -17.77 -42.47
C LEU A 68 -18.48 -18.00 -43.96
N ILE A 69 -18.60 -19.26 -44.42
CA ILE A 69 -18.53 -19.63 -45.83
C ILE A 69 -19.87 -19.35 -46.49
N MET A 70 -19.83 -18.53 -47.54
CA MET A 70 -20.99 -18.14 -48.32
C MET A 70 -20.88 -18.65 -49.77
N GLU A 71 -22.01 -18.67 -50.51
CA GLU A 71 -21.96 -18.93 -51.94
C GLU A 71 -21.11 -17.88 -52.68
N ASP A 72 -20.51 -18.31 -53.80
CA ASP A 72 -19.70 -17.42 -54.59
C ASP A 72 -20.58 -16.28 -55.19
N GLY A 73 -20.25 -15.03 -54.79
CA GLY A 73 -21.01 -13.85 -55.14
C GLY A 73 -21.92 -13.27 -54.06
N ASP A 74 -22.18 -14.00 -52.95
CA ASP A 74 -23.05 -13.57 -51.85
C ASP A 74 -22.28 -13.01 -50.66
N VAL A 75 -20.97 -12.83 -50.76
CA VAL A 75 -20.14 -12.24 -49.74
C VAL A 75 -20.46 -10.76 -49.56
N ALA A 76 -21.19 -10.42 -48.51
CA ALA A 76 -21.55 -9.06 -48.16
C ALA A 76 -20.45 -8.30 -47.39
N ASN A 77 -19.73 -8.98 -46.55
CA ASN A 77 -18.64 -8.42 -45.76
C ASN A 77 -17.42 -9.36 -45.74
N PRO A 78 -16.32 -9.01 -46.44
CA PRO A 78 -15.12 -9.84 -46.52
C PRO A 78 -14.41 -10.08 -45.18
N ASP A 79 -14.68 -9.26 -44.16
CA ASP A 79 -14.06 -9.41 -42.82
C ASP A 79 -14.73 -10.50 -42.00
N THR A 80 -16.00 -10.84 -42.27
CA THR A 80 -16.80 -11.85 -41.58
C THR A 80 -17.24 -13.01 -42.43
N GLN A 81 -17.10 -12.90 -43.76
CA GLN A 81 -17.57 -13.87 -44.74
C GLN A 81 -16.49 -14.17 -45.79
N ILE A 82 -16.51 -15.36 -46.35
CA ILE A 82 -15.59 -15.82 -47.37
C ILE A 82 -16.38 -16.62 -48.43
N SER A 83 -15.99 -16.50 -49.71
CA SER A 83 -16.57 -17.31 -50.76
C SER A 83 -16.18 -18.78 -50.62
N LEU A 84 -17.01 -19.71 -51.06
CA LEU A 84 -16.73 -21.11 -51.06
C LEU A 84 -15.45 -21.45 -51.85
N SER A 85 -15.25 -20.81 -52.98
CA SER A 85 -14.05 -21.01 -53.79
C SER A 85 -12.77 -20.62 -53.06
N ASP A 86 -12.79 -19.54 -52.30
CA ASP A 86 -11.63 -19.10 -51.49
C ASP A 86 -11.48 -19.94 -50.22
N ALA A 87 -12.57 -20.42 -49.61
CA ALA A 87 -12.56 -21.27 -48.45
C ALA A 87 -11.92 -22.64 -48.75
N LEU A 88 -12.22 -23.22 -49.91
CA LEU A 88 -11.62 -24.49 -50.39
C LEU A 88 -10.10 -24.42 -50.61
N LEU A 89 -9.53 -23.20 -50.73
CA LEU A 89 -8.07 -23.01 -50.76
C LEU A 89 -7.43 -23.12 -49.36
N LEU A 90 -8.22 -22.96 -48.31
CA LEU A 90 -7.80 -23.02 -46.95
C LEU A 90 -8.09 -24.35 -46.28
N ASP A 91 -9.21 -24.96 -46.64
CA ASP A 91 -9.68 -26.26 -46.17
C ASP A 91 -10.40 -26.97 -47.32
N ASP A 92 -9.87 -28.13 -47.69
CA ASP A 92 -10.39 -28.95 -48.82
C ASP A 92 -11.80 -29.51 -48.54
N GLU A 93 -12.24 -29.57 -47.30
CA GLU A 93 -13.53 -30.11 -46.87
C GLU A 93 -14.56 -28.99 -46.51
N ALA A 94 -14.27 -27.71 -46.87
CA ALA A 94 -15.10 -26.59 -46.54
C ALA A 94 -16.51 -26.63 -47.21
N GLU A 95 -17.56 -26.43 -46.39
CA GLU A 95 -18.97 -26.42 -46.87
C GLU A 95 -19.63 -25.05 -46.59
N ILE A 96 -20.63 -24.69 -47.41
CA ILE A 96 -21.38 -23.44 -47.22
C ILE A 96 -22.14 -23.47 -45.90
N GLY A 97 -22.01 -22.36 -45.13
CA GLY A 97 -22.62 -22.24 -43.80
C GLY A 97 -21.75 -22.68 -42.66
N GLU A 98 -20.57 -23.24 -42.90
CA GLU A 98 -19.56 -23.53 -41.93
C GLU A 98 -18.61 -22.34 -41.72
N GLU A 99 -17.80 -22.35 -40.66
CA GLU A 99 -16.76 -21.36 -40.41
C GLU A 99 -15.39 -21.90 -40.82
N VAL A 100 -14.60 -21.08 -41.51
CA VAL A 100 -13.20 -21.37 -41.81
C VAL A 100 -12.30 -20.35 -41.17
N THR A 101 -11.16 -20.84 -40.65
CA THR A 101 -10.15 -20.03 -40.00
C THR A 101 -8.98 -19.76 -40.94
N ASP A 102 -8.67 -18.49 -41.16
CA ASP A 102 -7.49 -18.07 -41.89
C ASP A 102 -6.49 -17.31 -41.04
N LYS A 103 -5.21 -17.55 -41.27
CA LYS A 103 -4.13 -16.82 -40.57
C LYS A 103 -3.96 -15.45 -41.24
N VAL A 104 -4.03 -14.40 -40.43
CA VAL A 104 -3.89 -13.01 -40.86
C VAL A 104 -2.51 -12.50 -40.47
N GLU A 105 -1.78 -11.98 -41.45
CA GLU A 105 -0.49 -11.35 -41.16
C GLU A 105 -0.66 -9.95 -40.57
N LEU A 106 0.11 -9.62 -39.55
CA LEU A 106 0.07 -8.31 -38.90
C LEU A 106 0.35 -7.17 -39.88
N ALA A 107 1.15 -7.42 -40.91
CA ALA A 107 1.45 -6.45 -41.98
C ALA A 107 0.24 -6.07 -42.80
N SER A 108 -0.83 -6.90 -42.82
CA SER A 108 -2.08 -6.62 -43.55
C SER A 108 -2.91 -5.54 -42.85
N PHE A 109 -2.72 -5.36 -41.55
CA PHE A 109 -3.35 -4.30 -40.76
C PHE A 109 -2.63 -2.97 -41.06
N GLY A 110 -3.22 -2.03 -41.66
CA GLY A 110 -2.58 -0.77 -42.03
C GLY A 110 -1.90 -0.03 -40.88
N ARG A 111 -0.96 0.87 -41.20
CA ARG A 111 -0.12 1.62 -40.21
C ARG A 111 -0.91 2.26 -39.06
N ARG A 112 -2.13 2.74 -39.33
CA ARG A 112 -2.99 3.36 -38.29
C ARG A 112 -3.43 2.38 -37.24
N MET A 113 -3.74 1.14 -37.60
CA MET A 113 -4.11 0.09 -36.62
C MET A 113 -2.95 -0.28 -35.73
N ILE A 114 -1.75 -0.45 -36.29
CA ILE A 114 -0.55 -0.78 -35.55
C ILE A 114 -0.23 0.31 -34.50
N LEU A 115 -0.39 1.60 -34.86
CA LEU A 115 -0.23 2.71 -33.92
C LEU A 115 -1.27 2.68 -32.80
N ASN A 116 -2.55 2.44 -33.14
CA ASN A 116 -3.62 2.30 -32.14
C ASN A 116 -3.38 1.13 -31.20
N LEU A 117 -2.92 0.00 -31.73
CA LEU A 117 -2.58 -1.17 -30.94
C LEU A 117 -1.46 -0.88 -29.95
N ARG A 118 -0.36 -0.27 -30.43
CA ARG A 118 0.76 0.13 -29.55
C ARG A 118 0.30 1.04 -28.41
N GLN A 119 -0.55 2.02 -28.72
CA GLN A 119 -1.09 2.95 -27.72
C GLN A 119 -2.02 2.25 -26.72
N THR A 120 -2.88 1.36 -27.20
CA THR A 120 -3.80 0.57 -26.34
C THR A 120 -3.02 -0.35 -25.42
N LEU A 121 -2.02 -1.06 -25.95
CA LEU A 121 -1.13 -1.92 -25.17
C LEU A 121 -0.38 -1.15 -24.08
N ALA A 122 0.24 -0.03 -24.43
CA ALA A 122 0.95 0.80 -23.46
C ALA A 122 0.03 1.28 -22.34
N SER A 123 -1.20 1.68 -22.67
CA SER A 123 -2.20 2.08 -21.68
C SER A 123 -2.61 0.93 -20.76
N LYS A 124 -2.89 -0.25 -21.32
CA LYS A 124 -3.31 -1.44 -20.57
C LYS A 124 -2.22 -1.98 -19.64
N ILE A 125 -0.98 -1.95 -20.08
CA ILE A 125 0.16 -2.35 -19.26
C ILE A 125 0.36 -1.38 -18.11
N LEU A 126 0.22 -0.08 -18.35
CA LEU A 126 0.28 0.93 -17.28
C LEU A 126 -0.84 0.73 -16.25
N GLU A 127 -2.07 0.39 -16.69
CA GLU A 127 -3.17 0.03 -15.80
C GLU A 127 -2.83 -1.19 -14.93
N LEU A 128 -2.27 -2.25 -15.53
CA LEU A 128 -1.81 -3.44 -14.81
C LEU A 128 -0.73 -3.13 -13.76
N GLN A 129 0.26 -2.34 -14.15
CA GLN A 129 1.33 -1.94 -13.22
C GLN A 129 0.78 -1.20 -12.01
N LYS A 130 -0.17 -0.29 -12.25
CA LYS A 130 -0.84 0.46 -11.18
C LYS A 130 -1.67 -0.45 -10.27
N GLU A 131 -2.37 -1.44 -10.84
CA GLU A 131 -3.13 -2.41 -10.04
C GLU A 131 -2.21 -3.29 -9.19
N VAL A 132 -1.13 -3.81 -9.76
CA VAL A 132 -0.12 -4.58 -9.01
C VAL A 132 0.48 -3.75 -7.88
N LEU A 133 0.81 -2.48 -8.15
CA LEU A 133 1.32 -1.54 -7.14
C LEU A 133 0.29 -1.30 -6.04
N TYR A 134 -0.98 -1.09 -6.40
CA TYR A 134 -2.08 -0.91 -5.45
C TYR A 134 -2.23 -2.11 -4.53
N GLN A 135 -2.30 -3.32 -5.06
CA GLN A 135 -2.44 -4.54 -4.27
C GLN A 135 -1.22 -4.75 -3.36
N LYS A 136 0.00 -4.59 -3.88
CA LYS A 136 1.24 -4.67 -3.10
C LYS A 136 1.18 -3.79 -1.84
N TYR A 137 0.88 -2.51 -2.00
CA TYR A 137 0.87 -1.59 -0.87
C TYR A 137 -0.38 -1.68 0.00
N LYS A 138 -1.50 -2.14 -0.54
CA LYS A 138 -2.71 -2.45 0.23
C LYS A 138 -2.43 -3.55 1.26
N ASP A 139 -1.69 -4.59 0.87
CA ASP A 139 -1.28 -5.67 1.78
C ASP A 139 -0.20 -5.21 2.78
N MET A 140 0.47 -4.10 2.49
CA MET A 140 1.47 -3.49 3.37
C MET A 140 0.89 -2.42 4.32
N ILE A 141 -0.42 -2.17 4.30
CA ILE A 141 -1.05 -1.25 5.26
C ILE A 141 -0.74 -1.72 6.67
N GLY A 142 -0.26 -0.79 7.50
CA GLY A 142 0.16 -1.06 8.86
C GLY A 142 1.60 -1.58 8.99
N GLN A 143 2.36 -1.75 7.92
CA GLN A 143 3.77 -2.13 7.95
C GLN A 143 4.69 -0.92 7.75
N ILE A 144 5.90 -0.99 8.32
CA ILE A 144 6.93 0.02 8.07
C ILE A 144 7.55 -0.21 6.70
N VAL A 145 7.65 0.87 5.94
CA VAL A 145 8.40 0.96 4.70
C VAL A 145 9.51 2.00 4.83
N THR A 146 10.52 1.87 4.01
CA THR A 146 11.62 2.81 3.92
C THR A 146 11.65 3.38 2.51
N GLY A 147 11.79 4.69 2.37
CA GLY A 147 11.93 5.35 1.09
C GLY A 147 13.00 6.43 1.13
N GLU A 148 13.66 6.66 0.02
CA GLU A 148 14.61 7.75 -0.15
C GLU A 148 13.87 9.06 -0.41
N LEU A 149 14.20 10.12 0.32
CA LEU A 149 13.60 11.44 0.09
C LEU A 149 14.01 11.99 -1.26
N TYR A 150 13.04 12.07 -2.17
CA TYR A 150 13.25 12.60 -3.51
C TYR A 150 12.97 14.11 -3.58
N GLN A 151 11.84 14.55 -2.99
CA GLN A 151 11.44 15.96 -3.02
C GLN A 151 10.62 16.37 -1.80
N VAL A 152 10.82 17.59 -1.34
CA VAL A 152 10.03 18.22 -0.28
C VAL A 152 9.12 19.27 -0.89
N TRP A 153 7.82 19.11 -0.73
CA TRP A 153 6.81 20.09 -1.11
C TRP A 153 6.23 20.78 0.13
N LYS A 154 5.50 21.87 -0.08
CA LYS A 154 4.88 22.62 1.02
C LYS A 154 3.92 21.78 1.87
N LYS A 155 3.21 20.84 1.26
CA LYS A 155 2.16 20.03 1.92
C LYS A 155 2.58 18.60 2.23
N GLU A 156 3.58 18.07 1.57
CA GLU A 156 4.01 16.67 1.71
C GLU A 156 5.45 16.47 1.27
N MET A 157 6.06 15.37 1.71
CA MET A 157 7.32 14.85 1.19
C MET A 157 7.02 13.72 0.22
N LEU A 158 7.76 13.68 -0.90
CA LEU A 158 7.77 12.58 -1.85
C LEU A 158 9.00 11.73 -1.59
N LEU A 159 8.77 10.45 -1.31
CA LEU A 159 9.79 9.44 -1.14
C LEU A 159 9.72 8.46 -2.30
N LEU A 160 10.82 7.82 -2.61
CA LEU A 160 10.89 6.71 -3.57
C LEU A 160 11.31 5.44 -2.84
N ASP A 161 10.62 4.33 -3.10
CA ASP A 161 11.07 3.02 -2.65
C ASP A 161 12.25 2.52 -3.51
N GLU A 162 12.78 1.33 -3.20
CA GLU A 162 13.89 0.71 -3.95
C GLU A 162 13.56 0.46 -5.42
N GLU A 163 12.29 0.45 -5.79
CA GLU A 163 11.78 0.23 -7.14
C GLU A 163 11.46 1.52 -7.88
N GLY A 164 11.60 2.67 -7.21
CA GLY A 164 11.24 3.98 -7.74
C GLY A 164 9.75 4.30 -7.63
N ASN A 165 8.97 3.54 -6.86
CA ASN A 165 7.56 3.88 -6.63
C ASN A 165 7.41 5.06 -5.69
N GLU A 166 6.43 5.91 -5.97
CA GLU A 166 6.17 7.12 -5.22
C GLU A 166 5.41 6.83 -3.92
N LEU A 167 5.98 7.28 -2.80
CA LEU A 167 5.41 7.21 -1.46
C LEU A 167 5.24 8.62 -0.92
N TYR A 168 4.07 8.92 -0.38
CA TYR A 168 3.71 10.27 0.04
C TYR A 168 3.63 10.37 1.56
N LEU A 169 4.38 11.30 2.14
CA LEU A 169 4.34 11.61 3.57
C LEU A 169 3.78 13.03 3.79
N PRO A 170 2.45 13.16 3.98
CA PRO A 170 1.78 14.45 4.20
C PRO A 170 2.32 15.19 5.42
N LYS A 171 2.29 16.52 5.41
CA LYS A 171 2.80 17.36 6.50
C LYS A 171 2.20 17.02 7.85
N GLN A 172 0.91 16.72 7.91
CA GLN A 172 0.20 16.32 9.13
C GLN A 172 0.66 14.95 9.68
N ASN A 173 1.26 14.11 8.83
CA ASN A 173 1.78 12.80 9.18
C ASN A 173 3.29 12.81 9.47
N GLN A 174 3.94 13.95 9.42
CA GLN A 174 5.35 14.15 9.79
C GLN A 174 5.43 14.52 11.27
N ILE A 175 6.46 14.02 11.96
CA ILE A 175 6.78 14.52 13.29
C ILE A 175 7.14 16.00 13.16
N PRO A 176 6.67 16.91 14.04
CA PRO A 176 6.91 18.35 13.90
C PRO A 176 8.39 18.74 13.74
N THR A 177 9.28 17.95 14.33
CA THR A 177 10.73 18.13 14.29
C THR A 177 11.41 17.36 13.16
N ASP A 178 10.65 16.66 12.32
CA ASP A 178 11.22 15.93 11.18
C ASP A 178 11.86 16.91 10.20
N TYR A 179 13.14 16.69 9.97
CA TYR A 179 13.91 17.37 8.95
C TYR A 179 14.77 16.36 8.22
N TYR A 180 14.61 16.29 6.92
CA TYR A 180 15.36 15.39 6.05
C TYR A 180 15.90 16.14 4.84
N ARG A 181 17.06 15.72 4.36
CA ARG A 181 17.67 16.18 3.12
C ARG A 181 17.36 15.23 1.99
N LYS A 182 17.37 15.73 0.76
CA LYS A 182 17.23 14.89 -0.42
C LYS A 182 18.30 13.78 -0.41
N GLY A 183 17.88 12.55 -0.69
CA GLY A 183 18.74 11.36 -0.66
C GLY A 183 18.76 10.65 0.70
N GLU A 184 18.19 11.21 1.76
CA GLU A 184 18.12 10.53 3.06
C GLU A 184 16.99 9.51 3.09
N MET A 185 17.24 8.38 3.78
CA MET A 185 16.25 7.33 3.96
C MET A 185 15.27 7.71 5.08
N VAL A 186 14.00 7.59 4.81
CA VAL A 186 12.90 7.90 5.74
C VAL A 186 12.08 6.64 5.98
N ARG A 187 11.90 6.28 7.25
CA ARG A 187 11.06 5.17 7.69
C ARG A 187 9.70 5.70 8.11
N ALA A 188 8.63 5.06 7.65
CA ALA A 188 7.26 5.41 8.04
C ALA A 188 6.33 4.21 7.87
N VAL A 189 5.17 4.24 8.51
CA VAL A 189 4.15 3.20 8.35
C VAL A 189 3.20 3.57 7.20
N VAL A 190 2.81 2.58 6.40
CA VAL A 190 1.74 2.75 5.41
C VAL A 190 0.41 2.83 6.14
N VAL A 191 -0.28 3.96 6.04
CA VAL A 191 -1.58 4.15 6.73
C VAL A 191 -2.76 4.04 5.80
N GLN A 192 -2.57 4.34 4.53
CA GLN A 192 -3.64 4.35 3.55
C GLN A 192 -3.08 4.20 2.14
N VAL A 193 -3.83 3.53 1.28
CA VAL A 193 -3.56 3.46 -0.16
C VAL A 193 -4.83 3.87 -0.88
N ASP A 194 -4.81 5.04 -1.51
CA ASP A 194 -5.91 5.55 -2.32
C ASP A 194 -5.73 5.13 -3.77
N ASN A 195 -6.81 4.69 -4.42
CA ASN A 195 -6.80 4.36 -5.85
C ASN A 195 -7.81 5.23 -6.62
N LYS A 196 -7.68 6.55 -6.49
CA LYS A 196 -8.52 7.48 -7.24
C LYS A 196 -8.05 7.57 -8.70
N ASN A 197 -9.00 7.42 -9.63
CA ASN A 197 -8.73 7.48 -11.07
C ASN A 197 -7.65 6.47 -11.52
N GLN A 198 -7.66 5.27 -10.95
CA GLN A 198 -6.67 4.21 -11.25
C GLN A 198 -5.21 4.69 -11.08
N ASN A 199 -4.98 5.61 -10.15
CA ASN A 199 -3.64 6.08 -9.82
C ASN A 199 -3.40 5.89 -8.32
N PRO A 200 -2.74 4.80 -7.89
CA PRO A 200 -2.51 4.51 -6.49
C PRO A 200 -1.64 5.58 -5.85
N LYS A 201 -2.13 6.13 -4.73
CA LYS A 201 -1.39 7.07 -3.89
C LYS A 201 -1.15 6.41 -2.53
N ILE A 202 0.10 6.09 -2.22
CA ILE A 202 0.52 5.43 -0.99
C ILE A 202 0.80 6.50 0.06
N ILE A 203 0.01 6.51 1.12
CA ILE A 203 0.10 7.51 2.20
C ILE A 203 0.82 6.92 3.39
N LEU A 204 1.89 7.57 3.80
CA LEU A 204 2.72 7.21 4.93
C LEU A 204 2.44 8.07 6.15
N SER A 205 2.79 7.56 7.33
CA SER A 205 2.74 8.31 8.59
C SER A 205 3.91 7.95 9.51
N ARG A 206 4.43 8.99 10.16
CA ARG A 206 5.39 8.90 11.27
C ARG A 206 4.73 9.30 12.60
N THR A 207 3.53 9.87 12.54
CA THR A 207 2.76 10.33 13.71
C THR A 207 1.78 9.29 14.22
N ALA A 208 1.39 8.31 13.41
CA ALA A 208 0.44 7.27 13.80
C ALA A 208 0.96 6.44 14.97
N PRO A 209 0.11 6.09 15.97
CA PRO A 209 0.50 5.17 17.06
C PRO A 209 1.03 3.84 16.54
N LEU A 210 0.49 3.36 15.44
CA LEU A 210 0.92 2.12 14.79
C LEU A 210 2.40 2.16 14.35
N PHE A 211 2.94 3.33 14.00
CA PHE A 211 4.36 3.46 13.69
C PHE A 211 5.23 3.11 14.91
N LEU A 212 4.87 3.63 16.08
CA LEU A 212 5.56 3.30 17.33
C LEU A 212 5.40 1.82 17.69
N GLN A 213 4.20 1.24 17.51
CA GLN A 213 3.98 -0.20 17.74
C GLN A 213 4.92 -1.05 16.88
N ARG A 214 5.01 -0.77 15.59
CA ARG A 214 5.89 -1.50 14.66
C ARG A 214 7.37 -1.33 15.00
N MET A 215 7.75 -0.18 15.53
CA MET A 215 9.11 0.04 16.02
C MET A 215 9.43 -0.89 17.21
N PHE A 216 8.49 -1.05 18.17
CA PHE A 216 8.65 -2.01 19.25
C PHE A 216 8.75 -3.46 18.74
N GLU A 217 7.94 -3.85 17.77
CA GLU A 217 8.00 -5.19 17.17
C GLU A 217 9.36 -5.47 16.48
N GLN A 218 10.03 -4.44 15.98
CA GLN A 218 11.35 -4.58 15.36
C GLN A 218 12.50 -4.62 16.39
N GLU A 219 12.39 -3.84 17.46
CA GLU A 219 13.47 -3.68 18.45
C GLU A 219 13.36 -4.67 19.64
N VAL A 220 12.17 -5.22 19.90
CA VAL A 220 11.88 -6.08 21.04
C VAL A 220 11.43 -7.46 20.56
N PRO A 221 12.32 -8.47 20.62
CA PRO A 221 12.00 -9.82 20.16
C PRO A 221 10.76 -10.41 20.84
N GLU A 222 10.57 -10.17 22.13
CA GLU A 222 9.44 -10.67 22.90
C GLU A 222 8.10 -10.09 22.43
N VAL A 223 8.09 -8.87 21.89
CA VAL A 223 6.90 -8.27 21.25
C VAL A 223 6.68 -8.90 19.87
N LYS A 224 7.73 -9.08 19.08
CA LYS A 224 7.69 -9.71 17.77
C LYS A 224 7.17 -11.15 17.82
N GLU A 225 7.57 -11.89 18.86
CA GLU A 225 7.19 -13.28 19.09
C GLU A 225 5.81 -13.42 19.76
N GLY A 226 5.16 -12.30 20.12
CA GLY A 226 3.86 -12.29 20.76
C GLY A 226 3.85 -12.66 22.24
N LEU A 227 5.02 -12.76 22.89
CA LEU A 227 5.15 -12.99 24.32
C LEU A 227 4.75 -11.75 25.14
N ILE A 228 4.94 -10.58 24.58
CA ILE A 228 4.51 -9.30 25.11
C ILE A 228 3.52 -8.67 24.12
N ALA A 229 2.33 -8.34 24.60
CA ALA A 229 1.31 -7.64 23.85
C ALA A 229 1.34 -6.14 24.16
N ILE A 230 1.36 -5.31 23.13
CA ILE A 230 1.11 -3.87 23.27
C ILE A 230 -0.40 -3.67 23.24
N LYS A 231 -0.97 -3.23 24.36
CA LYS A 231 -2.42 -3.07 24.54
C LYS A 231 -2.92 -1.72 24.05
N ASN A 232 -2.25 -0.66 24.46
CA ASN A 232 -2.63 0.72 24.12
C ASN A 232 -1.39 1.58 23.91
N ILE A 233 -1.51 2.54 23.01
CA ILE A 233 -0.50 3.57 22.76
C ILE A 233 -1.18 4.94 22.72
N ALA A 234 -0.69 5.85 23.55
CA ALA A 234 -1.02 7.28 23.49
C ALA A 234 0.23 8.07 23.10
N ARG A 235 0.11 9.00 22.17
CA ARG A 235 1.27 9.65 21.58
C ARG A 235 1.01 11.11 21.26
N ILE A 236 1.95 11.96 21.62
CA ILE A 236 2.09 13.33 21.13
C ILE A 236 3.40 13.33 20.31
N PRO A 237 3.30 13.23 18.97
CA PRO A 237 4.46 12.99 18.10
C PRO A 237 5.59 14.00 18.28
N GLY A 238 6.79 13.47 18.50
CA GLY A 238 8.01 14.28 18.73
C GLY A 238 8.18 14.81 20.15
N GLU A 239 7.18 14.63 21.02
CA GLU A 239 7.23 15.11 22.42
C GLU A 239 7.27 13.93 23.40
N ARG A 240 6.18 13.21 23.52
CA ARG A 240 6.06 12.10 24.47
C ARG A 240 5.03 11.06 24.03
N ALA A 241 5.28 9.81 24.41
CA ALA A 241 4.34 8.70 24.26
C ALA A 241 4.22 7.90 25.55
N LYS A 242 3.07 7.23 25.73
CA LYS A 242 2.86 6.20 26.75
C LYS A 242 2.42 4.92 26.06
N VAL A 243 3.03 3.82 26.45
CA VAL A 243 2.79 2.49 25.90
C VAL A 243 2.43 1.53 27.00
N ALA A 244 1.24 0.95 26.96
CA ALA A 244 0.78 -0.06 27.90
C ALA A 244 1.05 -1.46 27.33
N VAL A 245 1.82 -2.26 28.07
CA VAL A 245 2.25 -3.60 27.68
C VAL A 245 1.76 -4.65 28.66
N GLU A 246 1.52 -5.85 28.19
CA GLU A 246 1.07 -6.99 28.98
C GLU A 246 1.81 -8.26 28.55
N THR A 247 2.05 -9.15 29.48
CA THR A 247 2.52 -10.52 29.21
C THR A 247 1.64 -11.51 29.95
N PHE A 248 1.52 -12.71 29.38
CA PHE A 248 0.84 -13.85 30.03
C PHE A 248 1.84 -14.84 30.63
N ASP A 249 3.15 -14.56 30.54
CA ASP A 249 4.21 -15.37 31.20
C ASP A 249 4.78 -14.59 32.39
N ASP A 250 4.48 -15.06 33.58
CA ASP A 250 4.92 -14.42 34.86
C ASP A 250 6.43 -14.32 34.99
N ARG A 251 7.20 -15.03 34.19
CA ARG A 251 8.68 -14.99 34.19
C ARG A 251 9.24 -13.82 33.40
N ILE A 252 8.40 -13.13 32.61
CA ILE A 252 8.79 -12.02 31.75
C ILE A 252 8.37 -10.71 32.43
N ASP A 253 9.32 -9.79 32.63
CA ASP A 253 9.02 -8.40 32.92
C ASP A 253 8.78 -7.64 31.60
N PRO A 254 7.51 -7.33 31.24
CA PRO A 254 7.24 -6.75 29.94
C PRO A 254 7.77 -5.32 29.80
N VAL A 255 7.83 -4.55 30.88
CA VAL A 255 8.38 -3.19 30.87
C VAL A 255 9.90 -3.25 30.72
N GLY A 256 10.57 -4.07 31.52
CA GLY A 256 12.01 -4.25 31.44
C GLY A 256 12.49 -4.79 30.11
N ALA A 257 11.74 -5.71 29.50
CA ALA A 257 12.04 -6.24 28.16
C ALA A 257 11.91 -5.17 27.07
N CYS A 258 10.87 -4.34 27.12
CA CYS A 258 10.67 -3.25 26.16
C CYS A 258 11.71 -2.13 26.30
N VAL A 259 12.10 -1.79 27.52
CA VAL A 259 13.13 -0.76 27.78
C VAL A 259 14.53 -1.28 27.44
N GLY A 260 14.80 -2.52 27.79
CA GLY A 260 16.11 -3.16 27.64
C GLY A 260 17.13 -2.70 28.68
N VAL A 261 18.26 -3.42 28.76
CA VAL A 261 19.33 -3.13 29.71
C VAL A 261 19.85 -1.70 29.50
N LYS A 262 19.76 -0.87 30.55
CA LYS A 262 20.13 0.56 30.50
C LYS A 262 19.43 1.36 29.36
N GLY A 263 18.24 0.92 28.99
CA GLY A 263 17.48 1.60 27.93
C GLY A 263 17.95 1.31 26.50
N ALA A 264 18.78 0.29 26.28
CA ALA A 264 19.40 0.05 24.99
C ALA A 264 18.39 -0.12 23.82
N ARG A 265 17.26 -0.81 24.09
CA ARG A 265 16.22 -1.05 23.07
C ARG A 265 15.38 0.19 22.81
N ILE A 266 14.89 0.82 23.90
CA ILE A 266 14.01 2.00 23.76
C ILE A 266 14.74 3.21 23.20
N HIS A 267 16.04 3.37 23.45
CA HIS A 267 16.82 4.49 22.89
C HIS A 267 16.90 4.48 21.38
N GLY A 268 16.90 3.31 20.73
CA GLY A 268 16.82 3.19 19.28
C GLY A 268 15.53 3.79 18.75
N ILE A 269 14.40 3.44 19.38
CA ILE A 269 13.07 3.94 19.02
C ILE A 269 12.97 5.46 19.27
N VAL A 270 13.40 5.92 20.45
CA VAL A 270 13.39 7.34 20.83
C VAL A 270 14.16 8.19 19.81
N ARG A 271 15.33 7.72 19.37
CA ARG A 271 16.14 8.42 18.35
C ARG A 271 15.44 8.50 17.00
N GLU A 272 14.84 7.40 16.55
CA GLU A 272 14.07 7.37 15.29
C GLU A 272 12.91 8.37 15.33
N LEU A 273 12.26 8.52 16.49
CA LEU A 273 11.13 9.41 16.71
C LEU A 273 11.54 10.85 17.10
N ARG A 274 12.76 11.27 16.76
CA ARG A 274 13.26 12.63 17.01
C ARG A 274 13.26 13.04 18.49
N ASN A 275 13.72 12.12 19.35
CA ASN A 275 13.79 12.27 20.79
C ASN A 275 12.43 12.36 21.52
N GLU A 276 11.40 11.72 20.96
CA GLU A 276 10.13 11.53 21.64
C GLU A 276 10.33 10.64 22.89
N ASN A 277 10.02 11.17 24.07
CA ASN A 277 10.12 10.41 25.32
C ASN A 277 9.05 9.32 25.39
N ILE A 278 9.44 8.09 25.70
CA ILE A 278 8.52 6.95 25.73
C ILE A 278 8.45 6.37 27.15
N ASP A 279 7.27 6.43 27.76
CA ASP A 279 6.96 5.79 29.03
C ASP A 279 6.29 4.43 28.76
N VAL A 280 6.91 3.35 29.18
CA VAL A 280 6.33 2.00 29.09
C VAL A 280 5.76 1.63 30.46
N ILE A 281 4.49 1.20 30.48
CA ILE A 281 3.80 0.81 31.71
C ILE A 281 3.14 -0.56 31.57
N ASN A 282 2.98 -1.27 32.69
CA ASN A 282 2.22 -2.51 32.73
C ASN A 282 0.73 -2.23 32.58
N TYR A 283 0.09 -2.85 31.59
CA TYR A 283 -1.35 -2.84 31.43
C TYR A 283 -2.05 -3.58 32.59
N THR A 284 -3.25 -3.20 32.92
CA THR A 284 -4.14 -3.91 33.83
C THR A 284 -5.60 -3.58 33.49
N SER A 285 -6.48 -4.54 33.68
CA SER A 285 -7.93 -4.34 33.56
C SER A 285 -8.54 -3.57 34.72
N ASN A 286 -7.84 -3.48 35.88
CA ASN A 286 -8.26 -2.65 36.99
C ASN A 286 -8.01 -1.18 36.67
N ILE A 287 -9.09 -0.44 36.44
CA ILE A 287 -9.02 0.95 35.96
C ILE A 287 -8.32 1.89 36.95
N ASN A 288 -8.53 1.71 38.26
CA ASN A 288 -7.85 2.51 39.28
C ASN A 288 -6.33 2.37 39.18
N LEU A 289 -5.86 1.12 39.13
CA LEU A 289 -4.45 0.82 39.00
C LEU A 289 -3.88 1.25 37.65
N TYR A 290 -4.70 1.17 36.58
CA TYR A 290 -4.28 1.59 35.24
C TYR A 290 -4.08 3.10 35.16
N ILE A 291 -5.01 3.89 35.71
CA ILE A 291 -4.89 5.36 35.78
C ILE A 291 -3.69 5.74 36.66
N GLN A 292 -3.48 5.08 37.80
CA GLN A 292 -2.33 5.30 38.67
C GLN A 292 -0.99 5.08 37.93
N ARG A 293 -0.87 3.97 37.20
CA ARG A 293 0.31 3.68 36.37
C ARG A 293 0.46 4.68 35.23
N ALA A 294 -0.63 5.09 34.60
CA ALA A 294 -0.62 6.03 33.48
C ALA A 294 -0.18 7.44 33.92
N LEU A 295 -0.48 7.86 35.14
CA LEU A 295 -0.06 9.15 35.69
C LEU A 295 1.33 9.15 36.33
N ALA A 296 1.98 7.99 36.41
CA ALA A 296 3.35 7.94 36.93
C ALA A 296 4.23 9.02 36.25
N PRO A 297 5.19 9.64 36.98
CA PRO A 297 5.66 9.32 38.34
C PRO A 297 4.80 9.89 39.48
N ALA A 298 3.72 10.60 39.23
CA ALA A 298 2.87 11.20 40.25
C ALA A 298 2.22 10.12 41.14
N LYS A 299 2.14 10.40 42.44
CA LYS A 299 1.48 9.54 43.42
C LYS A 299 0.09 10.08 43.73
N ILE A 300 -0.91 9.24 43.50
CA ILE A 300 -2.33 9.57 43.71
C ILE A 300 -2.70 9.20 45.15
N ASN A 301 -3.32 10.10 45.90
CA ASN A 301 -3.80 9.85 47.26
C ASN A 301 -5.15 9.13 47.22
N SER A 302 -6.11 9.68 46.45
CA SER A 302 -7.44 9.09 46.26
C SER A 302 -7.97 9.32 44.87
N MET A 303 -8.98 8.55 44.44
CA MET A 303 -9.55 8.61 43.14
C MET A 303 -11.05 8.28 43.15
N GLU A 304 -11.83 9.07 42.43
CA GLU A 304 -13.24 8.81 42.14
C GLU A 304 -13.40 8.48 40.67
N ILE A 305 -14.03 7.35 40.36
CA ILE A 305 -14.24 6.92 38.96
C ILE A 305 -15.72 6.87 38.65
N ASP A 306 -16.10 7.53 37.58
CA ASP A 306 -17.38 7.43 36.91
C ASP A 306 -17.22 6.56 35.66
N GLU A 307 -17.56 5.29 35.76
CA GLU A 307 -17.42 4.33 34.67
C GLU A 307 -18.43 4.60 33.52
N GLU A 308 -19.61 5.15 33.85
CA GLU A 308 -20.65 5.41 32.86
C GLU A 308 -20.22 6.53 31.92
N ASN A 309 -19.67 7.61 32.46
CA ASN A 309 -19.22 8.77 31.71
C ASN A 309 -17.75 8.75 31.32
N LYS A 310 -17.02 7.69 31.68
CA LYS A 310 -15.56 7.55 31.45
C LYS A 310 -14.76 8.74 32.01
N LYS A 311 -15.07 9.13 33.24
CA LYS A 311 -14.38 10.23 33.94
C LYS A 311 -13.68 9.72 35.21
N ALA A 312 -12.56 10.33 35.53
CA ALA A 312 -11.81 10.04 36.74
C ALA A 312 -11.36 11.36 37.38
N LYS A 313 -11.69 11.55 38.67
CA LYS A 313 -11.15 12.63 39.47
C LYS A 313 -10.04 12.05 40.32
N VAL A 314 -8.85 12.64 40.22
CA VAL A 314 -7.68 12.20 40.96
C VAL A 314 -7.26 13.30 41.93
N TYR A 315 -7.05 12.94 43.19
CA TYR A 315 -6.68 13.83 44.26
C TYR A 315 -5.21 13.55 44.67
N LEU A 316 -4.38 14.59 44.64
CA LEU A 316 -2.95 14.49 44.84
C LEU A 316 -2.47 15.59 45.80
N SER A 317 -1.37 15.33 46.53
CA SER A 317 -0.71 16.36 47.28
C SER A 317 -0.24 17.50 46.36
N PRO A 318 -0.12 18.75 46.88
CA PRO A 318 0.28 19.90 46.06
C PRO A 318 1.58 19.70 45.26
N GLU A 319 2.51 18.94 45.78
CA GLU A 319 3.81 18.62 45.17
C GLU A 319 3.66 17.68 43.97
N GLU A 320 2.71 16.75 44.01
CA GLU A 320 2.47 15.73 43.00
C GLU A 320 1.64 16.26 41.81
N VAL A 321 0.81 17.32 41.99
CA VAL A 321 -0.03 17.89 40.97
C VAL A 321 0.75 18.31 39.72
N SER A 322 1.92 18.95 39.93
CA SER A 322 2.79 19.34 38.81
C SER A 322 3.34 18.15 38.03
N LEU A 323 3.63 17.03 38.72
CA LEU A 323 4.08 15.80 38.08
C LEU A 323 2.95 15.11 37.32
N ALA A 324 1.73 15.08 37.88
CA ALA A 324 0.56 14.51 37.23
C ALA A 324 0.19 15.26 35.93
N ILE A 325 0.21 16.57 35.96
CA ILE A 325 -0.04 17.40 34.79
C ILE A 325 1.12 17.25 33.79
N GLY A 326 2.35 17.34 34.27
CA GLY A 326 3.55 17.32 33.44
C GLY A 326 3.77 18.59 32.63
N LYS A 327 4.94 18.69 31.99
CA LYS A 327 5.28 19.81 31.11
C LYS A 327 4.24 19.91 29.98
N GLY A 328 3.64 21.11 29.83
CA GLY A 328 2.63 21.37 28.79
C GLY A 328 1.33 20.56 28.93
N GLY A 329 1.08 19.95 30.10
CA GLY A 329 -0.09 19.10 30.31
C GLY A 329 -0.01 17.73 29.64
N TYR A 330 1.15 17.34 29.13
CA TYR A 330 1.30 16.13 28.33
C TYR A 330 1.07 14.86 29.14
N ASN A 331 1.46 14.83 30.43
CA ASN A 331 1.34 13.60 31.23
C ASN A 331 -0.13 13.21 31.43
N VAL A 332 -0.96 14.14 31.93
CA VAL A 332 -2.40 13.88 32.12
C VAL A 332 -3.11 13.66 30.80
N LYS A 333 -2.79 14.41 29.75
CA LYS A 333 -3.37 14.22 28.41
C LYS A 333 -3.08 12.84 27.84
N LEU A 334 -1.84 12.37 27.94
CA LEU A 334 -1.45 11.04 27.47
C LEU A 334 -2.06 9.94 28.34
N ALA A 335 -2.17 10.15 29.67
CA ALA A 335 -2.85 9.21 30.55
C ALA A 335 -4.33 9.08 30.19
N SER A 336 -5.02 10.20 29.92
CA SER A 336 -6.40 10.21 29.44
C SER A 336 -6.57 9.47 28.12
N MET A 337 -5.70 9.74 27.13
CA MET A 337 -5.72 9.06 25.84
C MET A 337 -5.45 7.55 25.96
N LEU A 338 -4.53 7.17 26.86
CA LEU A 338 -4.11 5.77 27.04
C LEU A 338 -5.20 4.93 27.71
N THR A 339 -5.84 5.50 28.74
CA THR A 339 -6.85 4.81 29.55
C THR A 339 -8.25 4.90 28.99
N GLY A 340 -8.51 5.89 28.10
CA GLY A 340 -9.84 6.19 27.57
C GLY A 340 -10.77 6.89 28.57
N TYR A 341 -10.21 7.45 29.65
CA TYR A 341 -10.93 8.22 30.65
C TYR A 341 -10.52 9.69 30.61
N GLU A 342 -11.47 10.59 30.78
CA GLU A 342 -11.18 12.00 31.03
C GLU A 342 -10.67 12.15 32.47
N ILE A 343 -9.42 12.56 32.67
CA ILE A 343 -8.79 12.61 33.97
C ILE A 343 -8.68 14.06 34.41
N ASP A 344 -9.39 14.39 35.50
CA ASP A 344 -9.36 15.68 36.17
C ASP A 344 -8.46 15.59 37.42
N VAL A 345 -7.51 16.52 37.52
CA VAL A 345 -6.53 16.56 38.58
C VAL A 345 -6.90 17.62 39.63
N TYR A 346 -7.09 17.20 40.88
CA TYR A 346 -7.41 18.04 42.00
C TYR A 346 -6.32 18.02 43.05
N ARG A 347 -6.15 19.14 43.77
CA ARG A 347 -5.31 19.18 44.97
C ARG A 347 -6.10 18.57 46.10
N ASP A 348 -5.47 17.63 46.79
CA ASP A 348 -5.94 17.17 48.09
C ASP A 348 -5.65 18.31 49.07
N LEU A 349 -6.70 18.94 49.56
CA LEU A 349 -6.58 19.91 50.62
C LEU A 349 -6.55 19.06 51.89
N ASP A 350 -5.38 18.92 52.51
CA ASP A 350 -5.28 18.38 53.84
C ASP A 350 -6.32 19.10 54.71
N GLU A 351 -7.27 18.34 55.25
CA GLU A 351 -8.12 18.86 56.32
C GLU A 351 -7.18 19.22 57.49
N GLU A 352 -7.00 20.54 57.77
CA GLU A 352 -6.36 21.02 58.96
C GLU A 352 -7.08 20.59 60.23
#